data_19e0952bb224df08d9873d18b0ac35d5
#
_entry.id   19e0952bb224df08d9873d18b0ac35d5
#
_cell.length_a   1.000
_cell.length_b   1.000
_cell.length_c   1.000
_cell.angle_alpha   90.00
_cell.angle_beta   90.00
_cell.angle_gamma   90.00
#
_symmetry.space_group_name_H-M   'P 1'
#
loop_
_entity.id
_entity.type
_entity.pdbx_description
1 polymer ?
#
loop_
_entity_poly.entity_id
_entity_poly.type
_entity_poly.pdbx_seq_one_letter_code
_entity_poly.pdbx_strand_id
1 'polypeptide(L)'
;MSSERGAVSPADLTAVTQARPVVWTIAGSDSGGGAGIQADLHTMLDLGVHGCSVISAITAQNSVAVKMVDPVLMQTFTAQIDALGLDLPPAAIKVGLLPTRLHVEVLARRLSTVDAPFVVYDPVAIASTGTPMAEPGMLAAVREHLLPRLSLITPNGPELEALTGLPATSPELVRLAARRLRELGARAVLVKGGHLEWSGDLCLDYYQDETREFWLAAPRLDTRHGHGTGCCYASAIAAVVAQDYPVEDAITLARAYLQQGLAAAQGVGAGPGPIAHLGWPDNLAHFPRAVLAGSALDRRFGLYETSSARLPQGPFAPTEHNLGLYPVVDSVKWLKRLLGAGVKTIQLRIKNLPAAQVAPAIAEAVALGRRHGARLFINDYWQQAIEAGAWGVHLGQEDMETADLAAIRAAGLRLGISTHGYFELMRA
;
A
#
# COMPACT_ATOMS: atom_id res chain seq x y z
N MET A 1 -44.12 19.01 27.56
CA MET A 1 -42.72 18.70 27.92
C MET A 1 -41.88 18.92 26.66
N SER A 2 -41.34 20.11 26.54
CA SER A 2 -40.51 20.55 25.43
C SER A 2 -39.06 20.02 25.61
N SER A 3 -38.58 19.24 24.64
CA SER A 3 -37.18 18.78 24.60
C SER A 3 -36.31 19.95 24.12
N GLU A 4 -35.55 20.54 25.01
CA GLU A 4 -34.44 21.43 24.67
C GLU A 4 -33.36 20.62 23.95
N ARG A 5 -33.21 20.85 22.64
CA ARG A 5 -32.01 20.45 21.92
C ARG A 5 -30.93 21.46 22.30
N GLY A 6 -29.92 20.99 23.04
CA GLY A 6 -28.75 21.79 23.36
C GLY A 6 -28.10 22.35 22.08
N ALA A 7 -28.07 23.68 21.98
CA ALA A 7 -27.34 24.36 20.93
C ALA A 7 -25.85 24.10 21.12
N VAL A 8 -25.18 23.51 20.11
CA VAL A 8 -23.71 23.36 20.05
C VAL A 8 -23.12 24.75 20.04
N SER A 9 -22.23 25.04 20.98
CA SER A 9 -21.54 26.33 21.09
C SER A 9 -20.69 26.59 19.86
N PRO A 10 -20.62 27.83 19.31
CA PRO A 10 -19.66 28.17 18.26
C PRO A 10 -18.21 27.95 18.63
N ALA A 11 -17.87 27.80 19.91
CA ALA A 11 -16.54 27.46 20.39
C ALA A 11 -16.16 25.99 20.15
N ASP A 12 -17.14 25.07 20.00
CA ASP A 12 -16.88 23.66 19.70
C ASP A 12 -16.61 23.40 18.19
N LEU A 13 -16.75 24.42 17.36
CA LEU A 13 -16.47 24.35 15.91
C LEU A 13 -15.04 24.76 15.54
N THR A 14 -14.21 25.14 16.49
CA THR A 14 -12.77 25.27 16.31
C THR A 14 -12.03 23.95 16.59
N ALA A 15 -12.49 22.84 16.00
CA ALA A 15 -11.57 21.79 15.70
C ALA A 15 -10.46 22.41 14.84
N VAL A 16 -9.23 22.44 15.33
CA VAL A 16 -8.06 22.84 14.57
C VAL A 16 -8.08 21.99 13.31
N THR A 17 -8.55 22.55 12.20
CA THR A 17 -8.45 21.89 10.91
C THR A 17 -6.98 21.80 10.63
N GLN A 18 -6.40 20.63 10.88
CA GLN A 18 -5.02 20.36 10.52
C GLN A 18 -4.89 20.68 9.03
N ALA A 19 -3.95 21.56 8.69
CA ALA A 19 -3.75 21.95 7.30
C ALA A 19 -3.52 20.69 6.46
N ARG A 20 -4.25 20.56 5.34
CA ARG A 20 -4.09 19.40 4.46
C ARG A 20 -2.66 19.34 3.94
N PRO A 21 -1.99 18.17 3.96
CA PRO A 21 -0.67 18.04 3.34
C PRO A 21 -0.72 18.47 1.88
N VAL A 22 0.31 19.15 1.41
CA VAL A 22 0.45 19.57 0.02
C VAL A 22 1.14 18.46 -0.78
N VAL A 23 0.56 18.06 -1.90
CA VAL A 23 1.15 17.08 -2.82
C VAL A 23 1.22 17.69 -4.21
N TRP A 24 2.40 17.65 -4.84
CA TRP A 24 2.52 18.09 -6.21
C TRP A 24 2.31 16.95 -7.20
N THR A 25 1.59 17.22 -8.29
CA THR A 25 1.66 16.42 -9.51
C THR A 25 2.44 17.15 -10.58
N ILE A 26 3.43 16.49 -11.16
CA ILE A 26 4.24 16.98 -12.28
C ILE A 26 3.97 16.05 -13.47
N ALA A 27 3.03 16.45 -14.34
CA ALA A 27 2.56 15.56 -15.42
C ALA A 27 1.95 16.34 -16.60
N GLY A 28 1.56 15.63 -17.64
CA GLY A 28 0.78 16.18 -18.74
C GLY A 28 -0.66 16.45 -18.35
N SER A 29 -1.29 17.43 -19.02
CA SER A 29 -2.72 17.73 -18.92
C SER A 29 -3.49 16.91 -19.96
N ASP A 30 -4.48 16.11 -19.50
CA ASP A 30 -5.40 15.35 -20.36
C ASP A 30 -6.69 16.14 -20.57
N SER A 31 -6.93 16.62 -21.81
CA SER A 31 -8.16 17.34 -22.16
C SER A 31 -9.43 16.50 -22.03
N GLY A 32 -9.31 15.16 -22.03
CA GLY A 32 -10.41 14.22 -21.77
C GLY A 32 -10.74 14.05 -20.29
N GLY A 33 -9.86 14.50 -19.39
CA GLY A 33 -10.07 14.50 -17.94
C GLY A 33 -9.87 13.15 -17.24
N GLY A 34 -9.54 12.09 -17.97
CA GLY A 34 -9.46 10.73 -17.43
C GLY A 34 -8.07 10.29 -16.97
N ALA A 35 -7.03 11.05 -17.26
CA ALA A 35 -5.64 10.77 -16.92
C ALA A 35 -4.87 12.06 -16.58
N GLY A 36 -3.53 12.00 -16.53
CA GLY A 36 -2.68 13.16 -16.31
C GLY A 36 -3.00 13.90 -15.02
N ILE A 37 -2.71 15.21 -14.98
CA ILE A 37 -2.94 16.04 -13.80
C ILE A 37 -4.38 16.05 -13.34
N GLN A 38 -5.36 15.88 -14.21
CA GLN A 38 -6.77 15.86 -13.86
C GLN A 38 -7.09 14.65 -12.96
N ALA A 39 -6.74 13.45 -13.39
CA ALA A 39 -6.90 12.25 -12.59
C ALA A 39 -6.09 12.31 -11.29
N ASP A 40 -4.87 12.88 -11.34
CA ASP A 40 -4.03 13.06 -10.18
C ASP A 40 -4.69 13.96 -9.12
N LEU A 41 -5.20 15.14 -9.54
CA LEU A 41 -5.84 16.09 -8.65
C LEU A 41 -7.15 15.56 -8.07
N HIS A 42 -7.95 14.82 -8.86
CA HIS A 42 -9.15 14.15 -8.35
C HIS A 42 -8.79 13.12 -7.27
N THR A 43 -7.77 12.29 -7.53
CA THR A 43 -7.28 11.29 -6.56
C THR A 43 -6.77 11.94 -5.27
N MET A 44 -6.01 13.02 -5.38
CA MET A 44 -5.48 13.77 -4.24
C MET A 44 -6.60 14.40 -3.40
N LEU A 45 -7.60 14.99 -4.07
CA LEU A 45 -8.78 15.55 -3.38
C LEU A 45 -9.57 14.48 -2.64
N ASP A 46 -9.84 13.34 -3.29
CA ASP A 46 -10.55 12.20 -2.72
C ASP A 46 -9.86 11.64 -1.47
N LEU A 47 -8.52 11.64 -1.49
CA LEU A 47 -7.72 11.12 -0.38
C LEU A 47 -7.31 12.19 0.64
N GLY A 48 -7.93 13.39 0.58
CA GLY A 48 -7.88 14.40 1.64
C GLY A 48 -6.64 15.28 1.67
N VAL A 49 -5.82 15.31 0.60
CA VAL A 49 -4.66 16.20 0.50
C VAL A 49 -4.92 17.38 -0.43
N HIS A 50 -4.10 18.44 -0.36
CA HIS A 50 -4.15 19.57 -1.29
C HIS A 50 -3.22 19.31 -2.48
N GLY A 51 -3.81 19.06 -3.66
CA GLY A 51 -3.06 18.83 -4.89
C GLY A 51 -2.66 20.13 -5.57
N CYS A 52 -1.35 20.30 -5.86
CA CYS A 52 -0.82 21.34 -6.73
C CYS A 52 -0.31 20.71 -8.03
N SER A 53 -0.33 21.45 -9.14
CA SER A 53 0.10 20.91 -10.44
C SER A 53 1.21 21.71 -11.09
N VAL A 54 2.19 20.97 -11.67
CA VAL A 54 3.20 21.46 -12.60
C VAL A 54 2.94 20.77 -13.94
N ILE A 55 2.53 21.51 -14.94
CA ILE A 55 2.19 20.96 -16.26
C ILE A 55 3.46 20.80 -17.08
N SER A 56 3.75 19.58 -17.52
CA SER A 56 4.89 19.23 -18.37
C SER A 56 4.56 19.23 -19.86
N ALA A 57 3.30 18.87 -20.20
CA ALA A 57 2.78 18.86 -21.55
C ALA A 57 1.28 19.14 -21.57
N ILE A 58 0.79 19.68 -22.65
CA ILE A 58 -0.64 19.81 -22.93
C ILE A 58 -1.00 18.81 -24.02
N THR A 59 -2.03 17.98 -23.80
CA THR A 59 -2.49 17.04 -24.83
C THR A 59 -3.83 17.47 -25.43
N ALA A 60 -3.98 17.22 -26.73
CA ALA A 60 -5.29 17.15 -27.35
C ALA A 60 -5.71 15.67 -27.39
N GLN A 61 -6.42 15.25 -26.36
CA GLN A 61 -6.77 13.86 -26.11
C GLN A 61 -8.26 13.72 -25.77
N ASN A 62 -8.84 12.58 -26.16
CA ASN A 62 -10.17 12.15 -25.75
C ASN A 62 -10.15 10.64 -25.40
N SER A 63 -11.30 10.04 -25.16
CA SER A 63 -11.40 8.62 -24.76
C SER A 63 -10.88 7.62 -25.81
N VAL A 64 -10.72 8.01 -27.08
CA VAL A 64 -10.34 7.10 -28.19
C VAL A 64 -8.96 7.39 -28.77
N ALA A 65 -8.42 8.60 -28.64
CA ALA A 65 -7.16 8.97 -29.28
C ALA A 65 -6.44 10.14 -28.59
N VAL A 66 -5.12 10.10 -28.67
CA VAL A 66 -4.23 11.25 -28.45
C VAL A 66 -3.90 11.84 -29.82
N LYS A 67 -4.35 13.07 -30.07
CA LYS A 67 -4.14 13.76 -31.36
C LYS A 67 -2.87 14.60 -31.36
N MET A 68 -2.49 15.16 -30.22
CA MET A 68 -1.32 16.01 -30.06
C MET A 68 -0.79 15.94 -28.63
N VAL A 69 0.52 16.03 -28.51
CA VAL A 69 1.25 16.24 -27.25
C VAL A 69 2.14 17.47 -27.50
N ASP A 70 1.87 18.55 -26.78
CA ASP A 70 2.64 19.78 -26.85
C ASP A 70 3.44 19.98 -25.57
N PRO A 71 4.78 19.82 -25.59
CA PRO A 71 5.63 20.05 -24.43
C PRO A 71 5.55 21.52 -23.96
N VAL A 72 5.35 21.72 -22.67
CA VAL A 72 5.38 23.06 -22.07
C VAL A 72 6.79 23.64 -22.17
N LEU A 73 6.91 24.92 -22.55
CA LEU A 73 8.21 25.61 -22.64
C LEU A 73 8.96 25.52 -21.32
N MET A 74 10.27 25.27 -21.38
CA MET A 74 11.13 25.12 -20.17
C MET A 74 11.03 26.30 -19.21
N GLN A 75 10.91 27.52 -19.73
CA GLN A 75 10.73 28.71 -18.90
C GLN A 75 9.45 28.61 -18.06
N THR A 76 8.33 28.19 -18.67
CA THR A 76 7.05 28.02 -17.96
C THR A 76 7.12 26.84 -17.00
N PHE A 77 7.71 25.71 -17.45
CA PHE A 77 7.86 24.51 -16.61
C PHE A 77 8.64 24.80 -15.32
N THR A 78 9.79 25.49 -15.43
CA THR A 78 10.59 25.87 -14.27
C THR A 78 9.90 26.92 -13.38
N ALA A 79 9.22 27.90 -13.98
CA ALA A 79 8.52 28.94 -13.24
C ALA A 79 7.37 28.37 -12.39
N GLN A 80 6.67 27.32 -12.84
CA GLN A 80 5.65 26.61 -12.05
C GLN A 80 6.30 25.96 -10.81
N ILE A 81 7.44 25.26 -10.97
CA ILE A 81 8.15 24.62 -9.87
C ILE A 81 8.62 25.66 -8.85
N ASP A 82 9.21 26.76 -9.35
CA ASP A 82 9.75 27.83 -8.50
C ASP A 82 8.63 28.53 -7.72
N ALA A 83 7.49 28.80 -8.35
CA ALA A 83 6.34 29.43 -7.70
C ALA A 83 5.77 28.57 -6.57
N LEU A 84 5.61 27.26 -6.80
CA LEU A 84 5.13 26.35 -5.77
C LEU A 84 6.16 26.15 -4.64
N GLY A 85 7.45 26.07 -4.97
CA GLY A 85 8.51 25.87 -3.99
C GLY A 85 8.65 27.04 -3.00
N LEU A 86 8.23 28.24 -3.39
CA LEU A 86 8.27 29.44 -2.53
C LEU A 86 7.14 29.51 -1.49
N ASP A 87 5.97 28.92 -1.78
CA ASP A 87 4.75 29.14 -0.99
C ASP A 87 4.07 27.85 -0.51
N LEU A 88 4.12 26.78 -1.32
CA LEU A 88 3.43 25.53 -1.12
C LEU A 88 4.39 24.32 -1.17
N PRO A 89 5.34 24.22 -0.22
CA PRO A 89 6.32 23.13 -0.22
C PRO A 89 5.62 21.77 -0.12
N PRO A 90 6.06 20.75 -0.91
CA PRO A 90 5.36 19.49 -0.99
C PRO A 90 5.74 18.53 0.13
N ALA A 91 4.77 17.86 0.75
CA ALA A 91 4.98 16.66 1.58
C ALA A 91 5.31 15.42 0.71
N ALA A 92 4.79 15.38 -0.52
CA ALA A 92 5.14 14.37 -1.53
C ALA A 92 5.00 14.94 -2.94
N ILE A 93 5.74 14.34 -3.89
CA ILE A 93 5.64 14.66 -5.32
C ILE A 93 5.31 13.40 -6.11
N LYS A 94 4.25 13.45 -6.93
CA LYS A 94 4.00 12.47 -7.98
C LYS A 94 4.50 13.02 -9.30
N VAL A 95 5.33 12.27 -10.00
CA VAL A 95 5.77 12.57 -11.37
C VAL A 95 5.09 11.59 -12.32
N GLY A 96 4.53 12.11 -13.42
CA GLY A 96 3.94 11.34 -14.51
C GLY A 96 4.65 11.61 -15.84
N LEU A 97 3.88 11.94 -16.89
CA LEU A 97 4.43 12.20 -18.23
C LEU A 97 5.47 13.32 -18.21
N LEU A 98 6.67 13.00 -18.69
CA LEU A 98 7.72 13.95 -19.03
C LEU A 98 7.98 13.82 -20.55
N PRO A 99 7.62 14.81 -21.36
CA PRO A 99 7.60 14.63 -22.83
C PRO A 99 8.98 14.59 -23.47
N THR A 100 9.99 15.25 -22.89
CA THR A 100 11.33 15.33 -23.49
C THR A 100 12.45 15.04 -22.48
N ARG A 101 13.63 14.68 -23.01
CA ARG A 101 14.87 14.53 -22.24
C ARG A 101 15.15 15.77 -21.37
N LEU A 102 14.95 16.96 -21.94
CA LEU A 102 15.22 18.22 -21.23
C LEU A 102 14.31 18.40 -20.01
N HIS A 103 13.02 17.99 -20.09
CA HIS A 103 12.12 17.99 -18.94
C HIS A 103 12.64 17.08 -17.82
N VAL A 104 13.15 15.89 -18.16
CA VAL A 104 13.74 14.95 -17.19
C VAL A 104 14.97 15.56 -16.51
N GLU A 105 15.91 16.10 -17.28
CA GLU A 105 17.14 16.68 -16.76
C GLU A 105 16.89 17.91 -15.87
N VAL A 106 15.96 18.78 -16.28
CA VAL A 106 15.58 19.96 -15.52
C VAL A 106 14.89 19.56 -14.23
N LEU A 107 13.94 18.63 -14.30
CA LEU A 107 13.27 18.13 -13.09
C LEU A 107 14.25 17.49 -12.11
N ALA A 108 15.15 16.62 -12.59
CA ALA A 108 16.14 15.97 -11.74
C ALA A 108 17.04 16.98 -10.99
N ARG A 109 17.41 18.09 -11.65
CA ARG A 109 18.14 19.20 -11.00
C ARG A 109 17.28 19.94 -9.98
N ARG A 110 16.00 20.20 -10.30
CA ARG A 110 15.09 20.89 -9.37
C ARG A 110 14.77 20.04 -8.13
N LEU A 111 14.58 18.75 -8.27
CA LEU A 111 14.36 17.82 -7.15
C LEU A 111 15.56 17.77 -6.17
N SER A 112 16.75 18.19 -6.57
CA SER A 112 17.87 18.30 -5.63
C SER A 112 17.81 19.56 -4.75
N THR A 113 16.95 20.52 -5.07
CA THR A 113 16.79 21.80 -4.34
C THR A 113 15.42 21.95 -3.67
N VAL A 114 14.44 21.14 -4.10
CA VAL A 114 13.12 21.07 -3.46
C VAL A 114 13.20 20.08 -2.31
N ASP A 115 12.82 20.52 -1.11
CA ASP A 115 12.71 19.63 0.05
C ASP A 115 11.42 18.81 -0.09
N ALA A 116 11.54 17.66 -0.72
CA ALA A 116 10.44 16.71 -0.90
C ALA A 116 10.81 15.38 -0.27
N PRO A 117 10.18 14.99 0.86
CA PRO A 117 10.52 13.77 1.58
C PRO A 117 10.18 12.50 0.78
N PHE A 118 9.23 12.57 -0.18
CA PHE A 118 8.85 11.43 -0.99
C PHE A 118 8.57 11.84 -2.44
N VAL A 119 9.20 11.15 -3.39
CA VAL A 119 8.98 11.35 -4.85
C VAL A 119 8.64 10.02 -5.50
N VAL A 120 7.42 9.90 -6.04
CA VAL A 120 6.98 8.73 -6.82
C VAL A 120 6.90 9.07 -8.30
N TYR A 121 7.42 8.19 -9.14
CA TYR A 121 7.40 8.35 -10.60
C TYR A 121 6.64 7.22 -11.29
N ASP A 122 5.59 7.57 -12.03
CA ASP A 122 4.87 6.70 -12.96
C ASP A 122 5.45 6.92 -14.36
N PRO A 123 6.21 5.97 -14.94
CA PRO A 123 7.01 6.19 -16.16
C PRO A 123 6.18 6.13 -17.45
N VAL A 124 5.19 7.02 -17.56
CA VAL A 124 4.28 7.10 -18.70
C VAL A 124 5.06 7.53 -19.95
N ALA A 125 5.35 6.58 -20.83
CA ALA A 125 5.97 6.84 -22.12
C ALA A 125 4.99 6.63 -23.29
N ILE A 126 3.96 5.81 -23.08
CA ILE A 126 2.97 5.42 -24.09
C ILE A 126 1.57 5.60 -23.47
N ALA A 127 0.66 6.21 -24.22
CA ALA A 127 -0.74 6.31 -23.81
C ALA A 127 -1.42 4.94 -23.80
N SER A 128 -2.52 4.79 -23.05
CA SER A 128 -3.36 3.58 -23.07
C SER A 128 -3.90 3.22 -24.46
N THR A 129 -3.93 4.18 -25.37
CA THR A 129 -4.27 4.00 -26.80
C THR A 129 -3.12 3.49 -27.67
N GLY A 130 -1.92 3.25 -27.09
CA GLY A 130 -0.72 2.84 -27.82
C GLY A 130 0.08 4.00 -28.45
N THR A 131 -0.37 5.24 -28.30
CA THR A 131 0.32 6.42 -28.88
C THR A 131 1.56 6.77 -28.06
N PRO A 132 2.76 6.94 -28.67
CA PRO A 132 3.92 7.49 -27.98
C PRO A 132 3.65 8.89 -27.45
N MET A 133 3.96 9.11 -26.16
CA MET A 133 3.72 10.38 -25.44
C MET A 133 5.01 11.16 -25.19
N ALA A 134 6.16 10.49 -25.32
CA ALA A 134 7.47 11.07 -25.06
C ALA A 134 8.43 10.83 -26.22
N GLU A 135 9.44 11.69 -26.36
CA GLU A 135 10.45 11.58 -27.41
C GLU A 135 11.36 10.36 -27.21
N PRO A 136 11.96 9.84 -28.30
CA PRO A 136 13.01 8.82 -28.20
C PRO A 136 14.16 9.28 -27.31
N GLY A 137 14.64 8.38 -26.42
CA GLY A 137 15.73 8.68 -25.48
C GLY A 137 15.31 9.28 -24.14
N MET A 138 14.04 9.64 -23.95
CA MET A 138 13.54 10.12 -22.64
C MET A 138 13.78 9.09 -21.53
N LEU A 139 13.51 7.81 -21.76
CA LEU A 139 13.76 6.75 -20.76
C LEU A 139 15.25 6.58 -20.43
N ALA A 140 16.17 6.88 -21.37
CA ALA A 140 17.59 6.88 -21.08
C ALA A 140 17.95 8.01 -20.08
N ALA A 141 17.39 9.21 -20.31
CA ALA A 141 17.56 10.32 -19.36
C ALA A 141 16.95 10.03 -17.99
N VAL A 142 15.80 9.34 -17.94
CA VAL A 142 15.21 8.89 -16.68
C VAL A 142 16.19 7.99 -15.92
N ARG A 143 16.78 6.99 -16.58
CA ARG A 143 17.77 6.10 -15.96
C ARG A 143 18.99 6.84 -15.44
N GLU A 144 19.48 7.79 -16.21
CA GLU A 144 20.72 8.51 -15.91
C GLU A 144 20.55 9.58 -14.82
N HIS A 145 19.45 10.32 -14.86
CA HIS A 145 19.32 11.55 -14.05
C HIS A 145 18.21 11.50 -13.01
N LEU A 146 17.08 10.81 -13.29
CA LEU A 146 15.89 10.89 -12.45
C LEU A 146 15.83 9.73 -11.45
N LEU A 147 16.16 8.49 -11.83
CA LEU A 147 16.08 7.32 -10.92
C LEU A 147 16.75 7.54 -9.57
N PRO A 148 17.97 8.13 -9.49
CA PRO A 148 18.63 8.34 -8.19
C PRO A 148 17.95 9.38 -7.28
N ARG A 149 16.93 10.08 -7.79
CA ARG A 149 16.16 11.10 -7.07
C ARG A 149 14.81 10.59 -6.58
N LEU A 150 14.42 9.38 -7.00
CA LEU A 150 13.11 8.81 -6.69
C LEU A 150 13.12 8.03 -5.39
N SER A 151 12.05 8.21 -4.60
CA SER A 151 11.73 7.33 -3.50
C SER A 151 11.09 6.03 -4.00
N LEU A 152 10.27 6.12 -5.06
CA LEU A 152 9.56 4.98 -5.65
C LEU A 152 9.38 5.18 -7.16
N ILE A 153 9.58 4.13 -7.95
CA ILE A 153 9.15 4.07 -9.35
C ILE A 153 8.07 2.99 -9.53
N THR A 154 7.03 3.27 -10.33
CA THR A 154 5.85 2.41 -10.49
C THR A 154 5.64 1.93 -11.94
N PRO A 155 6.56 1.16 -12.56
CA PRO A 155 6.39 0.68 -13.93
C PRO A 155 5.35 -0.43 -14.02
N ASN A 156 4.64 -0.50 -15.15
CA ASN A 156 3.95 -1.71 -15.58
C ASN A 156 4.93 -2.65 -16.33
N GLY A 157 4.46 -3.83 -16.79
CA GLY A 157 5.33 -4.80 -17.47
C GLY A 157 6.09 -4.24 -18.67
N PRO A 158 5.42 -3.63 -19.67
CA PRO A 158 6.07 -2.97 -20.81
C PRO A 158 7.02 -1.84 -20.43
N GLU A 159 6.66 -1.01 -19.45
CA GLU A 159 7.52 0.08 -18.95
C GLU A 159 8.76 -0.46 -18.24
N LEU A 160 8.61 -1.54 -17.46
CA LEU A 160 9.71 -2.24 -16.80
C LEU A 160 10.71 -2.79 -17.83
N GLU A 161 10.20 -3.45 -18.88
CA GLU A 161 11.04 -3.96 -19.97
C GLU A 161 11.76 -2.83 -20.71
N ALA A 162 11.07 -1.74 -21.03
CA ALA A 162 11.68 -0.58 -21.69
C ALA A 162 12.78 0.08 -20.84
N LEU A 163 12.65 0.08 -19.52
CA LEU A 163 13.64 0.64 -18.60
C LEU A 163 14.83 -0.29 -18.34
N THR A 164 14.64 -1.61 -18.37
CA THR A 164 15.65 -2.58 -17.93
C THR A 164 16.21 -3.47 -19.04
N GLY A 165 15.47 -3.61 -20.14
CA GLY A 165 15.74 -4.61 -21.19
C GLY A 165 15.31 -6.03 -20.82
N LEU A 166 14.64 -6.23 -19.69
CA LEU A 166 14.21 -7.54 -19.17
C LEU A 166 12.69 -7.67 -19.27
N PRO A 167 12.15 -8.71 -19.96
CA PRO A 167 10.72 -8.89 -20.09
C PRO A 167 10.08 -9.29 -18.77
N ALA A 168 8.85 -8.84 -18.52
CA ALA A 168 8.11 -9.16 -17.28
C ALA A 168 7.24 -10.43 -17.44
N THR A 169 7.78 -11.50 -18.04
CA THR A 169 7.04 -12.70 -18.43
C THR A 169 7.01 -13.82 -17.37
N SER A 170 7.68 -13.62 -16.25
CA SER A 170 7.60 -14.52 -15.09
C SER A 170 7.90 -13.76 -13.80
N PRO A 171 7.55 -14.30 -12.62
CA PRO A 171 7.89 -13.70 -11.33
C PRO A 171 9.39 -13.48 -11.15
N GLU A 172 10.23 -14.44 -11.57
CA GLU A 172 11.70 -14.33 -11.49
C GLU A 172 12.21 -13.14 -12.29
N LEU A 173 11.69 -12.95 -13.51
CA LEU A 173 12.08 -11.84 -14.37
C LEU A 173 11.59 -10.50 -13.82
N VAL A 174 10.40 -10.47 -13.23
CA VAL A 174 9.91 -9.26 -12.54
C VAL A 174 10.83 -8.88 -11.38
N ARG A 175 11.20 -9.84 -10.52
CA ARG A 175 12.14 -9.60 -9.42
C ARG A 175 13.52 -9.15 -9.91
N LEU A 176 14.04 -9.81 -10.96
CA LEU A 176 15.34 -9.45 -11.55
C LEU A 176 15.32 -8.04 -12.14
N ALA A 177 14.26 -7.69 -12.86
CA ALA A 177 14.09 -6.36 -13.46
C ALA A 177 13.93 -5.27 -12.39
N ALA A 178 13.21 -5.53 -11.31
CA ALA A 178 13.10 -4.62 -10.17
C ALA A 178 14.46 -4.40 -9.50
N ARG A 179 15.23 -5.46 -9.25
CA ARG A 179 16.63 -5.35 -8.78
C ARG A 179 17.48 -4.50 -9.72
N ARG A 180 17.32 -4.67 -11.02
CA ARG A 180 18.05 -3.88 -12.02
C ARG A 180 17.72 -2.39 -11.93
N LEU A 181 16.45 -2.00 -11.71
CA LEU A 181 16.08 -0.60 -11.48
C LEU A 181 16.69 -0.04 -10.19
N ARG A 182 16.77 -0.85 -9.14
CA ARG A 182 17.43 -0.44 -7.90
C ARG A 182 18.94 -0.23 -8.09
N GLU A 183 19.61 -1.13 -8.81
CA GLU A 183 21.02 -0.98 -9.19
C GLU A 183 21.28 0.30 -10.02
N LEU A 184 20.29 0.72 -10.82
CA LEU A 184 20.31 1.97 -11.58
C LEU A 184 20.01 3.21 -10.73
N GLY A 185 19.73 3.03 -9.43
CA GLY A 185 19.60 4.12 -8.46
C GLY A 185 18.21 4.35 -7.87
N ALA A 186 17.18 3.64 -8.28
CA ALA A 186 15.86 3.73 -7.65
C ALA A 186 15.91 3.19 -6.21
N ARG A 187 15.36 3.93 -5.23
CA ARG A 187 15.32 3.45 -3.83
C ARG A 187 14.34 2.30 -3.64
N ALA A 188 13.17 2.38 -4.29
CA ALA A 188 12.17 1.31 -4.30
C ALA A 188 11.48 1.22 -5.66
N VAL A 189 10.94 0.03 -5.95
CA VAL A 189 10.23 -0.29 -7.19
C VAL A 189 8.90 -0.95 -6.85
N LEU A 190 7.81 -0.50 -7.50
CA LEU A 190 6.51 -1.16 -7.49
C LEU A 190 6.13 -1.55 -8.92
N VAL A 191 6.23 -2.82 -9.28
CA VAL A 191 5.79 -3.32 -10.59
C VAL A 191 4.30 -3.56 -10.57
N LYS A 192 3.55 -2.83 -11.43
CA LYS A 192 2.09 -2.92 -11.51
C LYS A 192 1.65 -4.20 -12.23
N GLY A 193 0.79 -5.01 -11.61
CA GLY A 193 0.37 -6.32 -12.09
C GLY A 193 -0.67 -6.32 -13.23
N GLY A 194 -1.21 -5.16 -13.60
CA GLY A 194 -2.29 -5.07 -14.58
C GLY A 194 -1.94 -5.62 -15.97
N HIS A 195 -0.67 -5.62 -16.37
CA HIS A 195 -0.17 -6.08 -17.66
C HIS A 195 0.70 -7.35 -17.58
N LEU A 196 0.64 -8.09 -16.46
CA LEU A 196 1.34 -9.35 -16.30
C LEU A 196 0.40 -10.50 -16.74
N GLU A 197 0.56 -10.99 -17.97
CA GLU A 197 -0.34 -11.98 -18.58
C GLU A 197 -0.29 -13.32 -17.85
N TRP A 198 0.87 -13.72 -17.31
CA TRP A 198 1.06 -14.97 -16.60
C TRP A 198 0.29 -15.04 -15.26
N SER A 199 -0.20 -13.92 -14.74
CA SER A 199 -0.96 -13.88 -13.49
C SER A 199 -2.45 -14.27 -13.63
N GLY A 200 -2.96 -14.44 -14.86
CA GLY A 200 -4.30 -14.92 -15.15
C GLY A 200 -5.41 -14.03 -14.58
N ASP A 201 -6.20 -14.59 -13.69
CA ASP A 201 -7.37 -13.96 -13.03
C ASP A 201 -7.00 -12.97 -11.90
N LEU A 202 -5.71 -12.80 -11.64
CA LEU A 202 -5.20 -11.89 -10.62
C LEU A 202 -4.38 -10.75 -11.24
N CYS A 203 -4.35 -9.63 -10.54
CA CYS A 203 -3.33 -8.59 -10.68
C CYS A 203 -2.34 -8.78 -9.53
N LEU A 204 -1.09 -9.07 -9.86
CA LEU A 204 -0.01 -9.33 -8.90
C LEU A 204 0.96 -8.17 -8.93
N ASP A 205 0.83 -7.22 -8.00
CA ASP A 205 1.76 -6.11 -7.86
C ASP A 205 2.98 -6.57 -7.04
N TYR A 206 4.18 -6.22 -7.49
CA TYR A 206 5.43 -6.55 -6.79
C TYR A 206 6.15 -5.32 -6.30
N TYR A 207 6.44 -5.27 -5.01
CA TYR A 207 7.25 -4.22 -4.39
C TYR A 207 8.60 -4.75 -3.95
N GLN A 208 9.66 -3.93 -4.11
CA GLN A 208 11.00 -4.18 -3.59
C GLN A 208 11.69 -2.87 -3.21
N ASP A 209 12.24 -2.84 -1.98
CA ASP A 209 13.21 -1.84 -1.51
C ASP A 209 14.53 -2.51 -1.08
N GLU A 210 15.37 -1.84 -0.28
CA GLU A 210 16.64 -2.37 0.19
C GLU A 210 16.48 -3.55 1.15
N THR A 211 15.43 -3.56 1.95
CA THR A 211 15.24 -4.46 3.09
C THR A 211 14.08 -5.42 2.92
N ARG A 212 13.13 -5.09 2.03
CA ARG A 212 11.85 -5.79 1.93
C ARG A 212 11.44 -6.03 0.50
N GLU A 213 10.77 -7.15 0.29
CA GLU A 213 10.00 -7.43 -0.91
C GLU A 213 8.65 -8.06 -0.54
N PHE A 214 7.62 -7.76 -1.31
CA PHE A 214 6.33 -8.40 -1.16
C PHE A 214 5.50 -8.37 -2.45
N TRP A 215 4.53 -9.27 -2.51
CA TRP A 215 3.52 -9.31 -3.56
C TRP A 215 2.14 -8.99 -2.98
N LEU A 216 1.39 -8.16 -3.71
CA LEU A 216 -0.03 -7.92 -3.45
C LEU A 216 -0.86 -8.57 -4.54
N ALA A 217 -1.87 -9.35 -4.15
CA ALA A 217 -2.79 -10.01 -5.06
C ALA A 217 -4.19 -9.39 -4.95
N ALA A 218 -4.73 -8.95 -6.08
CA ALA A 218 -6.11 -8.48 -6.18
C ALA A 218 -6.81 -9.17 -7.37
N PRO A 219 -8.13 -9.38 -7.34
CA PRO A 219 -8.87 -9.90 -8.49
C PRO A 219 -8.70 -8.99 -9.71
N ARG A 220 -8.49 -9.59 -10.87
CA ARG A 220 -8.55 -8.88 -12.14
C ARG A 220 -10.02 -8.63 -12.48
N LEU A 221 -10.40 -7.37 -12.59
CA LEU A 221 -11.76 -7.00 -12.96
C LEU A 221 -11.91 -7.03 -14.48
N ASP A 222 -12.98 -7.64 -14.95
CA ASP A 222 -13.35 -7.64 -16.37
C ASP A 222 -14.06 -6.30 -16.68
N THR A 223 -13.26 -5.29 -16.96
CA THR A 223 -13.74 -3.96 -17.35
C THR A 223 -12.85 -3.38 -18.45
N ARG A 224 -13.48 -2.74 -19.42
CA ARG A 224 -12.78 -1.94 -20.44
C ARG A 224 -12.46 -0.51 -19.96
N HIS A 225 -12.99 -0.13 -18.77
CA HIS A 225 -12.89 1.23 -18.24
C HIS A 225 -11.76 1.31 -17.22
N GLY A 226 -10.53 1.53 -17.70
CA GLY A 226 -9.34 1.58 -16.84
C GLY A 226 -8.42 2.75 -17.23
N HIS A 227 -8.95 3.77 -17.94
CA HIS A 227 -8.15 4.94 -18.31
C HIS A 227 -7.69 5.70 -17.07
N GLY A 228 -6.41 6.07 -17.02
CA GLY A 228 -5.81 6.78 -15.90
C GLY A 228 -5.44 5.93 -14.66
N THR A 229 -5.65 4.61 -14.69
CA THR A 229 -5.34 3.71 -13.56
C THR A 229 -3.91 3.89 -13.03
N GLY A 230 -2.89 3.97 -13.92
CA GLY A 230 -1.49 4.19 -13.52
C GLY A 230 -1.30 5.52 -12.81
N CYS A 231 -1.84 6.60 -13.38
CA CYS A 231 -1.79 7.94 -12.80
C CYS A 231 -2.43 7.97 -11.40
N CYS A 232 -3.64 7.41 -11.27
CA CYS A 232 -4.34 7.34 -9.98
C CYS A 232 -3.59 6.50 -8.95
N TYR A 233 -2.93 5.39 -9.36
CA TYR A 233 -2.17 4.55 -8.42
C TYR A 233 -1.00 5.33 -7.81
N ALA A 234 -0.16 5.95 -8.63
CA ALA A 234 0.97 6.72 -8.15
C ALA A 234 0.53 7.94 -7.33
N SER A 235 -0.56 8.63 -7.74
CA SER A 235 -1.10 9.78 -7.01
C SER A 235 -1.71 9.38 -5.67
N ALA A 236 -2.39 8.23 -5.60
CA ALA A 236 -2.90 7.70 -4.34
C ALA A 236 -1.77 7.34 -3.37
N ILE A 237 -0.69 6.70 -3.86
CA ILE A 237 0.49 6.42 -3.03
C ILE A 237 1.07 7.74 -2.49
N ALA A 238 1.28 8.76 -3.34
CA ALA A 238 1.80 10.05 -2.91
C ALA A 238 0.90 10.72 -1.87
N ALA A 239 -0.43 10.68 -2.08
CA ALA A 239 -1.40 11.29 -1.18
C ALA A 239 -1.44 10.61 0.20
N VAL A 240 -1.30 9.29 0.24
CA VAL A 240 -1.31 8.52 1.50
C VAL A 240 0.02 8.68 2.26
N VAL A 241 1.17 8.62 1.55
CA VAL A 241 2.49 8.88 2.18
C VAL A 241 2.57 10.30 2.74
N ALA A 242 1.99 11.30 2.05
CA ALA A 242 1.95 12.68 2.54
C ALA A 242 1.17 12.85 3.85
N GLN A 243 0.42 11.86 4.28
CA GLN A 243 -0.31 11.77 5.54
C GLN A 243 0.40 10.89 6.58
N ASP A 244 1.72 10.71 6.43
CA ASP A 244 2.60 9.96 7.34
C ASP A 244 2.33 8.44 7.41
N TYR A 245 1.61 7.86 6.43
CA TYR A 245 1.49 6.41 6.34
C TYR A 245 2.77 5.77 5.80
N PRO A 246 3.17 4.60 6.32
CA PRO A 246 4.24 3.79 5.75
C PRO A 246 3.99 3.45 4.26
N VAL A 247 5.06 3.27 3.49
CA VAL A 247 4.97 3.02 2.03
C VAL A 247 4.15 1.77 1.71
N GLU A 248 4.30 0.69 2.48
CA GLU A 248 3.53 -0.55 2.32
C GLU A 248 2.03 -0.35 2.55
N ASP A 249 1.65 0.48 3.53
CA ASP A 249 0.25 0.85 3.77
C ASP A 249 -0.27 1.73 2.63
N ALA A 250 0.54 2.69 2.18
CA ALA A 250 0.18 3.55 1.07
C ALA A 250 -0.06 2.77 -0.23
N ILE A 251 0.78 1.78 -0.53
CA ILE A 251 0.60 0.89 -1.69
C ILE A 251 -0.66 0.04 -1.53
N THR A 252 -0.91 -0.51 -0.34
CA THR A 252 -2.09 -1.34 -0.04
C THR A 252 -3.39 -0.54 -0.18
N LEU A 253 -3.43 0.66 0.41
CA LEU A 253 -4.57 1.58 0.29
C LEU A 253 -4.79 2.06 -1.13
N ALA A 254 -3.71 2.46 -1.82
CA ALA A 254 -3.79 2.89 -3.21
C ALA A 254 -4.30 1.76 -4.12
N ARG A 255 -3.91 0.51 -3.87
CA ARG A 255 -4.44 -0.65 -4.60
C ARG A 255 -5.93 -0.86 -4.32
N ALA A 256 -6.38 -0.71 -3.07
CA ALA A 256 -7.80 -0.77 -2.71
C ALA A 256 -8.59 0.37 -3.36
N TYR A 257 -8.05 1.59 -3.37
CA TYR A 257 -8.63 2.75 -4.06
C TYR A 257 -8.85 2.47 -5.56
N LEU A 258 -7.85 1.89 -6.23
CA LEU A 258 -8.01 1.47 -7.63
C LEU A 258 -9.06 0.40 -7.80
N GLN A 259 -9.11 -0.60 -6.92
CA GLN A 259 -10.03 -1.72 -7.04
C GLN A 259 -11.49 -1.25 -6.93
N GLN A 260 -11.80 -0.38 -5.96
CA GLN A 260 -13.13 0.20 -5.84
C GLN A 260 -13.48 1.11 -7.04
N GLY A 261 -12.53 1.92 -7.50
CA GLY A 261 -12.72 2.81 -8.63
C GLY A 261 -12.95 2.06 -9.96
N LEU A 262 -12.22 0.97 -10.18
CA LEU A 262 -12.41 0.09 -11.33
C LEU A 262 -13.73 -0.67 -11.29
N ALA A 263 -14.14 -1.15 -10.11
CA ALA A 263 -15.43 -1.86 -9.95
C ALA A 263 -16.64 -0.96 -10.24
N ALA A 264 -16.50 0.35 -10.03
CA ALA A 264 -17.56 1.35 -10.28
C ALA A 264 -17.34 2.16 -11.56
N ALA A 265 -16.30 1.86 -12.35
CA ALA A 265 -15.96 2.61 -13.55
C ALA A 265 -17.06 2.53 -14.60
N GLN A 266 -17.35 3.67 -15.22
CA GLN A 266 -18.36 3.80 -16.26
C GLN A 266 -17.78 4.36 -17.55
N GLY A 267 -18.41 4.01 -18.69
CA GLY A 267 -18.03 4.54 -19.97
C GLY A 267 -18.32 6.04 -20.10
N VAL A 268 -17.31 6.80 -20.54
CA VAL A 268 -17.45 8.20 -20.92
C VAL A 268 -16.94 8.35 -22.35
N GLY A 269 -17.79 8.76 -23.25
CA GLY A 269 -17.45 8.80 -24.69
C GLY A 269 -17.46 7.41 -25.34
N ALA A 270 -16.78 7.25 -26.47
CA ALA A 270 -16.75 6.01 -27.27
C ALA A 270 -15.64 5.03 -26.85
N GLY A 271 -14.62 5.49 -26.16
CA GLY A 271 -13.47 4.70 -25.72
C GLY A 271 -13.56 4.22 -24.27
N PRO A 272 -12.45 3.72 -23.71
CA PRO A 272 -12.35 3.39 -22.31
C PRO A 272 -12.63 4.59 -21.41
N GLY A 273 -13.57 4.44 -20.47
CA GLY A 273 -13.83 5.46 -19.45
C GLY A 273 -12.75 5.47 -18.35
N PRO A 274 -12.67 6.57 -17.56
CA PRO A 274 -11.81 6.65 -16.40
C PRO A 274 -12.30 5.77 -15.25
N ILE A 275 -11.44 5.53 -14.27
CA ILE A 275 -11.87 4.96 -12.99
C ILE A 275 -12.79 5.94 -12.24
N ALA A 276 -13.67 5.42 -11.40
CA ALA A 276 -14.48 6.24 -10.51
C ALA A 276 -13.65 6.72 -9.30
N HIS A 277 -13.89 7.95 -8.87
CA HIS A 277 -13.29 8.55 -7.69
C HIS A 277 -14.34 8.49 -6.54
N LEU A 278 -14.10 7.66 -5.52
CA LEU A 278 -15.09 7.29 -4.50
C LEU A 278 -14.62 7.58 -3.07
N GLY A 279 -13.56 8.36 -2.92
CA GLY A 279 -12.99 8.66 -1.61
C GLY A 279 -12.15 7.52 -1.02
N TRP A 280 -11.88 7.64 0.27
CA TRP A 280 -11.06 6.67 1.01
C TRP A 280 -11.69 5.27 1.01
N PRO A 281 -10.92 4.19 0.68
CA PRO A 281 -11.47 2.85 0.64
C PRO A 281 -11.79 2.33 2.06
N ASP A 282 -13.02 1.94 2.30
CA ASP A 282 -13.53 1.43 3.58
C ASP A 282 -14.05 -0.02 3.52
N ASN A 283 -14.25 -0.56 2.30
CA ASN A 283 -14.73 -1.92 2.11
C ASN A 283 -13.55 -2.89 1.90
N LEU A 284 -13.34 -3.80 2.87
CA LEU A 284 -12.28 -4.81 2.82
C LEU A 284 -12.30 -5.70 1.56
N ALA A 285 -13.44 -5.84 0.88
CA ALA A 285 -13.53 -6.60 -0.37
C ALA A 285 -12.69 -5.99 -1.52
N HIS A 286 -12.33 -4.71 -1.43
CA HIS A 286 -11.49 -4.03 -2.41
C HIS A 286 -9.99 -4.09 -2.07
N PHE A 287 -9.65 -4.48 -0.83
CA PHE A 287 -8.26 -4.56 -0.43
C PHE A 287 -7.53 -5.75 -1.07
N PRO A 288 -6.27 -5.58 -1.48
CA PRO A 288 -5.46 -6.67 -1.97
C PRO A 288 -5.08 -7.61 -0.81
N ARG A 289 -4.71 -8.84 -1.13
CA ARG A 289 -4.09 -9.76 -0.16
C ARG A 289 -2.57 -9.63 -0.26
N ALA A 290 -1.89 -9.47 0.85
CA ALA A 290 -0.45 -9.64 0.89
C ALA A 290 -0.12 -11.14 0.77
N VAL A 291 0.70 -11.51 -0.22
CA VAL A 291 1.04 -12.91 -0.47
C VAL A 291 2.17 -13.31 0.44
N LEU A 292 1.97 -14.36 1.23
CA LEU A 292 3.01 -14.92 2.09
C LEU A 292 3.84 -15.95 1.32
N ALA A 293 5.16 -15.94 1.55
CA ALA A 293 6.04 -16.99 1.06
C ALA A 293 5.57 -18.36 1.59
N GLY A 294 5.51 -19.38 0.71
CA GLY A 294 4.97 -20.71 1.02
C GLY A 294 3.44 -20.79 1.07
N SER A 295 2.71 -19.72 0.77
CA SER A 295 1.25 -19.76 0.63
C SER A 295 0.79 -20.50 -0.63
N ALA A 296 -0.51 -20.76 -0.75
CA ALA A 296 -1.07 -21.37 -1.96
C ALA A 296 -0.85 -20.52 -3.21
N LEU A 297 -0.91 -19.18 -3.08
CA LEU A 297 -0.63 -18.26 -4.19
C LEU A 297 0.85 -18.27 -4.57
N ASP A 298 1.75 -18.25 -3.59
CA ASP A 298 3.18 -18.39 -3.86
C ASP A 298 3.49 -19.69 -4.59
N ARG A 299 2.99 -20.83 -4.11
CA ARG A 299 3.19 -22.13 -4.79
C ARG A 299 2.58 -22.19 -6.19
N ARG A 300 1.44 -21.52 -6.41
CA ARG A 300 0.79 -21.46 -7.73
C ARG A 300 1.63 -20.72 -8.75
N PHE A 301 2.28 -19.63 -8.36
CA PHE A 301 2.94 -18.70 -9.27
C PHE A 301 4.47 -18.66 -9.12
N GLY A 302 5.06 -19.22 -8.07
CA GLY A 302 6.50 -19.15 -7.80
C GLY A 302 6.97 -17.74 -7.48
N LEU A 303 6.24 -17.02 -6.62
CA LEU A 303 6.45 -15.58 -6.40
C LEU A 303 7.72 -15.27 -5.63
N TYR A 304 8.15 -16.15 -4.72
CA TYR A 304 9.35 -15.99 -3.91
C TYR A 304 10.43 -17.00 -4.28
N GLU A 305 11.72 -16.61 -4.20
CA GLU A 305 12.85 -17.47 -4.55
C GLU A 305 13.01 -18.66 -3.60
N THR A 306 12.79 -18.41 -2.31
CA THR A 306 12.87 -19.42 -1.27
C THR A 306 11.69 -19.33 -0.33
N SER A 307 11.04 -20.44 -0.08
CA SER A 307 10.04 -20.56 0.96
C SER A 307 10.48 -21.58 1.98
N SER A 308 11.09 -21.14 3.06
CA SER A 308 11.33 -21.96 4.25
C SER A 308 10.13 -21.96 5.20
N ALA A 309 9.18 -21.07 5.00
CA ALA A 309 8.03 -20.91 5.86
C ALA A 309 7.08 -22.11 5.72
N ARG A 310 6.91 -22.86 6.81
CA ARG A 310 5.88 -23.88 6.94
C ARG A 310 4.56 -23.23 7.31
N LEU A 311 3.90 -22.63 6.32
CA LEU A 311 2.54 -22.13 6.54
C LEU A 311 1.58 -23.31 6.77
N PRO A 312 0.66 -23.22 7.74
CA PRO A 312 -0.28 -24.27 8.03
C PRO A 312 -1.23 -24.48 6.83
N GLN A 313 -1.52 -25.75 6.52
CA GLN A 313 -2.54 -26.07 5.52
C GLN A 313 -3.92 -26.06 6.19
N GLY A 314 -4.77 -25.12 5.80
CA GLY A 314 -6.12 -24.94 6.32
C GLY A 314 -6.23 -23.93 7.48
N PRO A 315 -7.45 -23.63 7.93
CA PRO A 315 -7.71 -22.60 8.92
C PRO A 315 -7.25 -23.00 10.33
N PHE A 316 -6.96 -22.01 11.14
CA PHE A 316 -6.84 -22.17 12.59
C PHE A 316 -8.19 -22.46 13.24
N ALA A 317 -8.18 -22.93 14.48
CA ALA A 317 -9.40 -23.09 15.26
C ALA A 317 -10.14 -21.72 15.31
N PRO A 318 -11.48 -21.71 15.07
CA PRO A 318 -12.21 -20.45 14.97
C PRO A 318 -12.31 -19.75 16.32
N THR A 319 -12.31 -18.41 16.27
CA THR A 319 -12.67 -17.55 17.40
C THR A 319 -14.10 -17.04 17.22
N GLU A 320 -14.75 -16.62 18.31
CA GLU A 320 -16.01 -15.90 18.22
C GLU A 320 -15.77 -14.50 17.64
N HIS A 321 -16.70 -13.98 16.82
CA HIS A 321 -16.60 -12.64 16.25
C HIS A 321 -16.62 -11.53 17.31
N ASN A 322 -17.32 -11.75 18.42
CA ASN A 322 -17.38 -10.80 19.53
C ASN A 322 -16.62 -11.35 20.75
N LEU A 323 -15.39 -10.93 20.90
CA LEU A 323 -14.55 -11.28 22.05
C LEU A 323 -14.92 -10.49 23.32
N GLY A 324 -15.68 -9.41 23.21
CA GLY A 324 -15.98 -8.49 24.29
C GLY A 324 -14.75 -7.74 24.80
N LEU A 325 -14.71 -7.48 26.11
CA LEU A 325 -13.54 -6.88 26.75
C LEU A 325 -12.35 -7.84 26.67
N TYR A 326 -11.23 -7.37 26.08
CA TYR A 326 -10.00 -8.15 25.89
C TYR A 326 -8.80 -7.45 26.54
N PRO A 327 -8.67 -7.48 27.86
CA PRO A 327 -7.53 -6.89 28.56
C PRO A 327 -6.24 -7.67 28.33
N VAL A 328 -5.13 -6.91 28.24
CA VAL A 328 -3.77 -7.44 28.22
C VAL A 328 -3.14 -7.20 29.58
N VAL A 329 -2.68 -8.25 30.23
CA VAL A 329 -2.09 -8.20 31.58
C VAL A 329 -0.69 -8.81 31.60
N ASP A 330 0.15 -8.34 32.51
CA ASP A 330 1.56 -8.69 32.62
C ASP A 330 1.85 -9.83 33.59
N SER A 331 0.86 -10.24 34.38
CA SER A 331 1.08 -11.18 35.50
C SER A 331 -0.14 -12.07 35.80
N VAL A 332 0.14 -13.26 36.35
CA VAL A 332 -0.88 -14.19 36.82
C VAL A 332 -1.73 -13.55 37.94
N LYS A 333 -1.16 -12.64 38.74
CA LYS A 333 -1.89 -11.91 39.80
C LYS A 333 -3.01 -11.06 39.17
N TRP A 334 -2.74 -10.28 38.13
CA TRP A 334 -3.77 -9.50 37.46
C TRP A 334 -4.77 -10.40 36.72
N LEU A 335 -4.28 -11.47 36.07
CA LEU A 335 -5.13 -12.46 35.42
C LEU A 335 -6.17 -13.01 36.39
N LYS A 336 -5.74 -13.48 37.57
CA LYS A 336 -6.62 -14.03 38.63
C LYS A 336 -7.68 -13.03 39.07
N ARG A 337 -7.28 -11.75 39.24
CA ARG A 337 -8.20 -10.68 39.66
C ARG A 337 -9.29 -10.43 38.62
N LEU A 338 -8.92 -10.34 37.32
CA LEU A 338 -9.87 -10.08 36.25
C LEU A 338 -10.79 -11.29 35.99
N LEU A 339 -10.26 -12.48 36.02
CA LEU A 339 -11.08 -13.70 35.94
C LEU A 339 -12.09 -13.79 37.07
N GLY A 340 -11.70 -13.42 38.31
CA GLY A 340 -12.60 -13.32 39.42
C GLY A 340 -13.69 -12.25 39.27
N ALA A 341 -13.43 -11.19 38.51
CA ALA A 341 -14.40 -10.17 38.15
C ALA A 341 -15.28 -10.55 36.93
N GLY A 342 -15.12 -11.76 36.40
CA GLY A 342 -15.98 -12.29 35.33
C GLY A 342 -15.50 -12.00 33.89
N VAL A 343 -14.28 -11.47 33.69
CA VAL A 343 -13.71 -11.29 32.36
C VAL A 343 -13.55 -12.64 31.67
N LYS A 344 -14.01 -12.74 30.42
CA LYS A 344 -14.03 -13.99 29.63
C LYS A 344 -12.99 -14.10 28.54
N THR A 345 -12.42 -13.00 28.09
CA THR A 345 -11.32 -13.01 27.11
C THR A 345 -10.17 -12.19 27.69
N ILE A 346 -8.96 -12.73 27.70
CA ILE A 346 -7.82 -12.07 28.32
C ILE A 346 -6.51 -12.52 27.68
N GLN A 347 -5.53 -11.63 27.59
CA GLN A 347 -4.18 -11.92 27.12
C GLN A 347 -3.18 -11.80 28.28
N LEU A 348 -2.34 -12.81 28.44
CA LEU A 348 -1.19 -12.76 29.34
C LEU A 348 0.06 -12.42 28.54
N ARG A 349 0.64 -11.23 28.79
CA ARG A 349 1.85 -10.71 28.13
C ARG A 349 2.97 -10.55 29.15
N ILE A 350 3.74 -11.60 29.36
CA ILE A 350 4.87 -11.64 30.29
C ILE A 350 6.09 -10.96 29.62
N LYS A 351 6.66 -9.92 30.26
CA LYS A 351 7.88 -9.24 29.74
C LYS A 351 9.04 -9.27 30.74
N ASN A 352 8.77 -9.36 32.04
CA ASN A 352 9.76 -9.13 33.10
C ASN A 352 9.91 -10.30 34.07
N LEU A 353 9.68 -11.56 33.62
CA LEU A 353 9.97 -12.74 34.40
C LEU A 353 11.29 -13.40 33.98
N PRO A 354 12.07 -13.96 34.94
CA PRO A 354 13.18 -14.84 34.59
C PRO A 354 12.69 -16.03 33.76
N ALA A 355 13.49 -16.44 32.77
CA ALA A 355 13.12 -17.50 31.83
C ALA A 355 12.61 -18.79 32.50
N ALA A 356 13.24 -19.21 33.62
CA ALA A 356 12.84 -20.38 34.34
C ALA A 356 11.45 -20.29 35.00
N GLN A 357 10.90 -19.08 35.16
CA GLN A 357 9.59 -18.84 35.76
C GLN A 357 8.47 -18.67 34.75
N VAL A 358 8.79 -18.50 33.47
CA VAL A 358 7.80 -18.23 32.40
C VAL A 358 6.89 -19.44 32.20
N ALA A 359 7.45 -20.63 31.98
CA ALA A 359 6.64 -21.82 31.74
C ALA A 359 5.72 -22.19 32.94
N PRO A 360 6.18 -22.15 34.19
CA PRO A 360 5.30 -22.32 35.38
C PRO A 360 4.17 -21.27 35.44
N ALA A 361 4.48 -19.99 35.15
CA ALA A 361 3.47 -18.94 35.18
C ALA A 361 2.40 -19.12 34.07
N ILE A 362 2.80 -19.55 32.88
CA ILE A 362 1.89 -19.87 31.77
C ILE A 362 1.00 -21.07 32.17
N ALA A 363 1.57 -22.12 32.72
CA ALA A 363 0.81 -23.30 33.14
C ALA A 363 -0.24 -22.95 34.23
N GLU A 364 0.13 -22.13 35.21
CA GLU A 364 -0.80 -21.60 36.22
C GLU A 364 -1.91 -20.75 35.57
N ALA A 365 -1.55 -19.85 34.66
CA ALA A 365 -2.50 -19.02 33.99
C ALA A 365 -3.52 -19.85 33.18
N VAL A 366 -3.04 -20.86 32.43
CA VAL A 366 -3.91 -21.74 31.62
C VAL A 366 -4.87 -22.54 32.54
N ALA A 367 -4.39 -23.05 33.68
CA ALA A 367 -5.23 -23.73 34.66
C ALA A 367 -6.30 -22.79 35.24
N LEU A 368 -5.95 -21.53 35.50
CA LEU A 368 -6.90 -20.50 35.93
C LEU A 368 -7.94 -20.19 34.83
N GLY A 369 -7.49 -19.96 33.60
CA GLY A 369 -8.38 -19.71 32.46
C GLY A 369 -9.41 -20.82 32.27
N ARG A 370 -8.97 -22.09 32.31
CA ARG A 370 -9.87 -23.26 32.20
C ARG A 370 -10.91 -23.30 33.32
N ARG A 371 -10.51 -23.07 34.60
CA ARG A 371 -11.43 -23.06 35.75
C ARG A 371 -12.51 -21.98 35.62
N HIS A 372 -12.22 -20.84 35.01
CA HIS A 372 -13.16 -19.75 34.82
C HIS A 372 -13.89 -19.81 33.48
N GLY A 373 -13.65 -20.82 32.63
CA GLY A 373 -14.20 -20.92 31.28
C GLY A 373 -13.82 -19.73 30.42
N ALA A 374 -12.58 -19.23 30.56
CA ALA A 374 -12.11 -18.04 29.89
C ALA A 374 -11.25 -18.39 28.66
N ARG A 375 -11.32 -17.52 27.67
CA ARG A 375 -10.52 -17.54 26.44
C ARG A 375 -9.18 -16.84 26.75
N LEU A 376 -8.17 -17.62 27.16
CA LEU A 376 -6.86 -17.10 27.50
C LEU A 376 -5.91 -17.22 26.32
N PHE A 377 -5.41 -16.09 25.85
CA PHE A 377 -4.31 -16.01 24.90
C PHE A 377 -2.98 -15.81 25.64
N ILE A 378 -1.94 -16.55 25.23
CA ILE A 378 -0.57 -16.36 25.68
C ILE A 378 0.17 -15.54 24.63
N ASN A 379 0.78 -14.42 25.03
CA ASN A 379 1.53 -13.56 24.11
C ASN A 379 2.95 -14.11 23.90
N ASP A 380 3.42 -14.19 22.65
CA ASP A 380 4.76 -14.56 22.17
C ASP A 380 5.19 -16.02 22.47
N TYR A 381 4.99 -16.52 23.66
CA TYR A 381 5.46 -17.84 24.14
C TYR A 381 4.63 -19.01 23.57
N TRP A 382 4.63 -19.18 22.25
CA TRP A 382 3.78 -20.16 21.57
C TRP A 382 4.10 -21.62 21.94
N GLN A 383 5.39 -21.96 22.16
CA GLN A 383 5.81 -23.31 22.57
C GLN A 383 5.19 -23.68 23.94
N GLN A 384 5.36 -22.79 24.92
CA GLN A 384 4.80 -22.98 26.27
C GLN A 384 3.25 -22.94 26.26
N ALA A 385 2.65 -22.17 25.35
CA ALA A 385 1.21 -22.17 25.14
C ALA A 385 0.71 -23.51 24.61
N ILE A 386 1.44 -24.16 23.68
CA ILE A 386 1.15 -25.51 23.21
C ILE A 386 1.29 -26.53 24.34
N GLU A 387 2.42 -26.54 25.05
CA GLU A 387 2.72 -27.45 26.14
C GLU A 387 1.65 -27.38 27.26
N ALA A 388 1.23 -26.18 27.65
CA ALA A 388 0.22 -25.96 28.66
C ALA A 388 -1.22 -26.21 28.14
N GLY A 389 -1.42 -26.33 26.84
CA GLY A 389 -2.72 -26.44 26.16
C GLY A 389 -3.56 -25.17 26.38
N ALA A 390 -3.03 -24.02 26.09
CA ALA A 390 -3.73 -22.73 26.13
C ALA A 390 -4.94 -22.71 25.21
N TRP A 391 -5.82 -21.74 25.37
CA TRP A 391 -6.95 -21.53 24.45
C TRP A 391 -6.49 -20.95 23.12
N GLY A 392 -5.47 -20.07 23.16
CA GLY A 392 -4.87 -19.46 21.99
C GLY A 392 -3.51 -18.83 22.29
N VAL A 393 -2.84 -18.41 21.23
CA VAL A 393 -1.60 -17.65 21.26
C VAL A 393 -1.79 -16.35 20.52
N HIS A 394 -1.13 -15.28 20.96
CA HIS A 394 -1.13 -13.98 20.31
C HIS A 394 0.31 -13.62 19.94
N LEU A 395 0.54 -13.32 18.67
CA LEU A 395 1.88 -13.05 18.11
C LEU A 395 1.96 -11.62 17.56
N GLY A 396 3.13 -11.01 17.70
CA GLY A 396 3.53 -9.83 16.92
C GLY A 396 3.97 -10.21 15.51
N GLN A 397 4.19 -9.21 14.64
CA GLN A 397 4.65 -9.44 13.26
C GLN A 397 6.04 -10.12 13.23
N GLU A 398 6.96 -9.70 14.11
CA GLU A 398 8.30 -10.29 14.22
C GLU A 398 8.24 -11.74 14.70
N ASP A 399 7.36 -12.03 15.66
CA ASP A 399 7.21 -13.39 16.20
C ASP A 399 6.62 -14.36 15.16
N MET A 400 5.75 -13.86 14.27
CA MET A 400 5.19 -14.66 13.18
C MET A 400 6.25 -15.19 12.20
N GLU A 401 7.36 -14.49 12.02
CA GLU A 401 8.45 -14.90 11.12
C GLU A 401 9.22 -16.11 11.68
N THR A 402 9.24 -16.27 12.98
CA THR A 402 10.01 -17.32 13.68
C THR A 402 9.15 -18.44 14.27
N ALA A 403 7.84 -18.20 14.45
CA ALA A 403 6.94 -19.18 15.03
C ALA A 403 6.59 -20.33 14.05
N ASP A 404 6.52 -21.55 14.57
CA ASP A 404 5.96 -22.67 13.81
C ASP A 404 4.42 -22.62 13.84
N LEU A 405 3.86 -21.89 12.88
CA LEU A 405 2.41 -21.72 12.73
C LEU A 405 1.70 -23.06 12.47
N ALA A 406 2.38 -24.03 11.85
CA ALA A 406 1.82 -25.36 11.63
C ALA A 406 1.69 -26.15 12.94
N ALA A 407 2.68 -26.05 13.83
CA ALA A 407 2.62 -26.65 15.19
C ALA A 407 1.52 -25.99 16.04
N ILE A 408 1.40 -24.65 16.02
CA ILE A 408 0.34 -23.91 16.73
C ILE A 408 -1.04 -24.40 16.27
N ARG A 409 -1.26 -24.50 14.97
CA ARG A 409 -2.50 -24.99 14.39
C ARG A 409 -2.78 -26.44 14.74
N ALA A 410 -1.77 -27.32 14.62
CA ALA A 410 -1.88 -28.75 14.93
C ALA A 410 -2.25 -28.98 16.39
N ALA A 411 -1.81 -28.13 17.31
CA ALA A 411 -2.19 -28.13 18.71
C ALA A 411 -3.62 -27.61 18.98
N GLY A 412 -4.35 -27.16 17.95
CA GLY A 412 -5.72 -26.65 18.06
C GLY A 412 -5.83 -25.27 18.71
N LEU A 413 -4.73 -24.53 18.83
CA LEU A 413 -4.75 -23.18 19.39
C LEU A 413 -5.35 -22.20 18.39
N ARG A 414 -6.05 -21.17 18.93
CA ARG A 414 -6.46 -20.00 18.16
C ARG A 414 -5.29 -19.06 18.02
N LEU A 415 -5.19 -18.40 16.88
CA LEU A 415 -4.14 -17.43 16.60
C LEU A 415 -4.71 -16.01 16.64
N GLY A 416 -4.15 -15.15 17.49
CA GLY A 416 -4.30 -13.71 17.44
C GLY A 416 -3.04 -13.09 16.87
N ILE A 417 -3.19 -12.02 16.10
CA ILE A 417 -2.08 -11.33 15.46
C ILE A 417 -2.22 -9.84 15.74
N SER A 418 -1.13 -9.19 16.19
CA SER A 418 -1.05 -7.74 16.25
C SER A 418 -0.83 -7.16 14.86
N THR A 419 -1.63 -6.16 14.50
CA THR A 419 -1.50 -5.43 13.23
C THR A 419 -1.53 -3.94 13.53
N HIS A 420 -0.65 -3.15 12.88
CA HIS A 420 -0.47 -1.72 13.13
C HIS A 420 -0.77 -0.87 11.89
N GLY A 421 -1.07 -1.50 10.76
CA GLY A 421 -1.36 -0.85 9.50
C GLY A 421 -2.17 -1.73 8.54
N TYR A 422 -2.49 -1.16 7.39
CA TYR A 422 -3.31 -1.84 6.37
C TYR A 422 -2.59 -3.03 5.74
N PHE A 423 -1.29 -2.89 5.47
CA PHE A 423 -0.48 -3.97 4.91
C PHE A 423 -0.41 -5.17 5.85
N GLU A 424 -0.13 -4.93 7.14
CA GLU A 424 -0.10 -5.99 8.15
C GLU A 424 -1.45 -6.67 8.30
N LEU A 425 -2.56 -5.91 8.25
CA LEU A 425 -3.91 -6.46 8.29
C LEU A 425 -4.19 -7.36 7.08
N MET A 426 -3.71 -6.99 5.89
CA MET A 426 -3.88 -7.79 4.67
C MET A 426 -2.92 -9.00 4.61
N ARG A 427 -1.89 -9.00 5.43
CA ARG A 427 -0.94 -10.11 5.61
C ARG A 427 -1.43 -11.15 6.64
N ALA A 428 -2.20 -10.73 7.65
CA ALA A 428 -2.74 -11.56 8.71
C ALA A 428 -3.89 -12.46 8.24
#